data_400ee520075a8e95fc2a81feba93baa8
#
_entry.id   400ee520075a8e95fc2a81feba93baa8
#
_cell.length_a   1.000
_cell.length_b   1.000
_cell.length_c   1.000
_cell.angle_alpha   90.00
_cell.angle_beta   90.00
_cell.angle_gamma   90.00
#
_symmetry.space_group_name_H-M   'P 1'
#
loop_
_entity.id
_entity.type
_entity.pdbx_description
1 polymer ?
#
loop_
_entity_poly.entity_id
_entity_poly.type
_entity_poly.pdbx_seq_one_letter_code
_entity_poly.pdbx_strand_id
1 'polypeptide(L)'
;MATSELDMVIDKTLAALTQPGQLLELDTISKYGVDLPIFKNAPQNVSDYFAYFCHQHADKEFLVDGDIRLTFAESYAAARALAGGLVEGYGVQKGDRIGIAARNSANWVILDMAITMAGGVSTKLNGWWRGDELADGIEDVGCSFVFADYQRAQRLVECKRNHGAELLVFEHDRPPLEGLKVMLEKGGGAETPLPQMQPEDNATILFTSGSTGKSKGAYSEHRAVVQGAMSFVGTVLVLVHIMTEAGKMPDGQPTAMVCVPLFHVTASVPLVLVSYAIGRKLVMLNKWDAEEAMRLIEKERVTYFVGVPLMSMEIYSHPHFDKYDLSSCVTMAAGGAPRPVEHVRRIKEKMGDG
;
A
#
# COMPACT_ATOMS: atom_id res chain seq x y z
N MET A 1 -26.78 23.79 -10.72
CA MET A 1 -27.06 23.35 -9.33
C MET A 1 -26.34 24.31 -8.42
N ALA A 2 -26.93 24.78 -7.32
CA ALA A 2 -26.21 25.61 -6.36
C ALA A 2 -25.11 24.74 -5.70
N THR A 3 -23.90 25.31 -5.57
CA THR A 3 -22.77 24.68 -4.86
C THR A 3 -23.16 24.48 -3.40
N SER A 4 -23.00 23.29 -2.85
CA SER A 4 -23.31 23.04 -1.44
C SER A 4 -22.28 23.72 -0.52
N GLU A 5 -22.64 23.94 0.76
CA GLU A 5 -21.67 24.45 1.76
C GLU A 5 -20.43 23.56 1.85
N LEU A 6 -20.61 22.24 1.76
CA LEU A 6 -19.52 21.29 1.76
C LEU A 6 -18.59 21.46 0.55
N ASP A 7 -19.17 21.64 -0.66
CA ASP A 7 -18.37 21.89 -1.86
C ASP A 7 -17.52 23.16 -1.71
N MET A 8 -18.10 24.22 -1.15
CA MET A 8 -17.36 25.48 -0.90
C MET A 8 -16.20 25.28 0.09
N VAL A 9 -16.38 24.48 1.14
CA VAL A 9 -15.30 24.15 2.09
C VAL A 9 -14.20 23.33 1.41
N ILE A 10 -14.56 22.34 0.59
CA ILE A 10 -13.61 21.53 -0.17
C ILE A 10 -12.80 22.41 -1.12
N ASP A 11 -13.46 23.24 -1.94
CA ASP A 11 -12.79 24.11 -2.91
C ASP A 11 -11.84 25.11 -2.23
N LYS A 12 -12.28 25.73 -1.13
CA LYS A 12 -11.45 26.65 -0.35
C LYS A 12 -10.23 25.97 0.24
N THR A 13 -10.40 24.76 0.78
CA THR A 13 -9.30 23.99 1.39
C THR A 13 -8.30 23.54 0.31
N LEU A 14 -8.77 23.03 -0.82
CA LEU A 14 -7.90 22.67 -1.94
C LEU A 14 -7.15 23.88 -2.47
N ALA A 15 -7.83 25.01 -2.65
CA ALA A 15 -7.19 26.26 -3.07
C ALA A 15 -6.09 26.71 -2.10
N ALA A 16 -6.27 26.53 -0.79
CA ALA A 16 -5.25 26.84 0.20
C ALA A 16 -4.06 25.88 0.15
N LEU A 17 -4.31 24.56 0.00
CA LEU A 17 -3.27 23.51 -0.05
C LEU A 17 -2.41 23.58 -1.32
N THR A 18 -2.93 24.18 -2.40
CA THR A 18 -2.25 24.27 -3.71
C THR A 18 -1.55 25.60 -3.97
N GLN A 19 -1.52 26.50 -2.97
CA GLN A 19 -0.81 27.79 -3.09
C GLN A 19 0.71 27.59 -3.22
N PRO A 20 1.43 28.57 -3.82
CA PRO A 20 2.88 28.57 -3.85
C PRO A 20 3.50 28.34 -2.48
N GLY A 21 4.48 27.45 -2.40
CA GLY A 21 5.18 27.05 -1.16
C GLY A 21 4.45 25.98 -0.33
N GLN A 22 3.24 25.59 -0.69
CA GLN A 22 2.52 24.50 -0.01
C GLN A 22 2.92 23.12 -0.54
N LEU A 23 2.65 22.08 0.26
CA LEU A 23 2.97 20.67 -0.09
C LEU A 23 2.38 20.26 -1.45
N LEU A 24 1.17 20.71 -1.75
CA LEU A 24 0.44 20.39 -2.98
C LEU A 24 0.49 21.56 -4.00
N GLU A 25 1.51 22.42 -3.95
CA GLU A 25 1.72 23.47 -4.97
C GLU A 25 1.66 22.83 -6.37
N LEU A 26 0.84 23.42 -7.24
CA LEU A 26 0.67 22.92 -8.61
C LEU A 26 1.74 23.50 -9.54
N ASP A 27 2.18 22.67 -10.48
CA ASP A 27 3.00 23.02 -11.64
C ASP A 27 2.49 22.24 -12.85
N THR A 28 3.11 22.43 -14.00
CA THR A 28 2.72 21.75 -15.25
C THR A 28 3.95 21.17 -15.92
N ILE A 29 3.83 19.93 -16.38
CA ILE A 29 4.81 19.30 -17.26
C ILE A 29 4.18 18.99 -18.61
N SER A 30 4.95 19.10 -19.69
CA SER A 30 4.51 18.63 -21.01
C SER A 30 5.00 17.19 -21.22
N LYS A 31 4.07 16.24 -21.45
CA LYS A 31 4.37 14.84 -21.70
C LYS A 31 3.46 14.27 -22.78
N TYR A 32 4.04 13.56 -23.73
CA TYR A 32 3.32 12.99 -24.88
C TYR A 32 2.50 14.03 -25.66
N GLY A 33 2.95 15.29 -25.69
CA GLY A 33 2.24 16.41 -26.36
C GLY A 33 1.03 16.93 -25.60
N VAL A 34 0.87 16.57 -24.32
CA VAL A 34 -0.21 17.06 -23.42
C VAL A 34 0.42 17.72 -22.20
N ASP A 35 -0.13 18.84 -21.79
CA ASP A 35 0.24 19.49 -20.53
C ASP A 35 -0.52 18.86 -19.38
N LEU A 36 0.24 18.33 -18.43
CA LEU A 36 -0.28 17.59 -17.26
C LEU A 36 0.01 18.38 -15.98
N PRO A 37 -0.99 18.62 -15.12
CA PRO A 37 -0.75 19.19 -13.80
C PRO A 37 0.01 18.20 -12.92
N ILE A 38 0.95 18.71 -12.12
CA ILE A 38 1.72 17.95 -11.13
C ILE A 38 1.78 18.72 -9.82
N PHE A 39 2.01 18.00 -8.72
CA PHE A 39 2.42 18.58 -7.46
C PHE A 39 3.93 18.82 -7.50
N LYS A 40 4.33 20.10 -7.59
CA LYS A 40 5.70 20.56 -7.77
C LYS A 40 6.65 20.11 -6.67
N ASN A 41 6.17 20.14 -5.41
CA ASN A 41 6.96 19.85 -4.21
C ASN A 41 6.94 18.37 -3.81
N ALA A 42 6.29 17.50 -4.61
CA ALA A 42 6.29 16.07 -4.37
C ALA A 42 7.68 15.45 -4.64
N PRO A 43 8.08 14.40 -3.90
CA PRO A 43 9.27 13.63 -4.22
C PRO A 43 9.27 13.17 -5.68
N GLN A 44 10.44 13.16 -6.33
CA GLN A 44 10.53 12.92 -7.76
C GLN A 44 10.31 11.46 -8.15
N ASN A 45 10.60 10.54 -7.24
CA ASN A 45 10.44 9.10 -7.42
C ASN A 45 9.98 8.43 -6.13
N VAL A 46 9.59 7.16 -6.21
CA VAL A 46 9.02 6.42 -5.07
C VAL A 46 10.09 6.12 -4.00
N SER A 47 11.37 5.95 -4.38
CA SER A 47 12.46 5.75 -3.41
C SER A 47 12.68 7.00 -2.55
N ASP A 48 12.67 8.18 -3.17
CA ASP A 48 12.76 9.46 -2.45
C ASP A 48 11.51 9.72 -1.60
N TYR A 49 10.34 9.27 -2.07
CA TYR A 49 9.09 9.32 -1.32
C TYR A 49 9.17 8.52 -0.02
N PHE A 50 9.69 7.29 -0.07
CA PHE A 50 9.92 6.47 1.12
C PHE A 50 10.93 7.12 2.05
N ALA A 51 12.08 7.57 1.54
CA ALA A 51 13.12 8.21 2.34
C ALA A 51 12.60 9.44 3.08
N TYR A 52 11.93 10.34 2.36
CA TYR A 52 11.41 11.59 2.90
C TYR A 52 10.40 11.35 4.04
N PHE A 53 9.37 10.55 3.79
CA PHE A 53 8.30 10.36 4.76
C PHE A 53 8.67 9.42 5.92
N CYS A 54 9.49 8.39 5.67
CA CYS A 54 10.01 7.55 6.76
C CYS A 54 10.92 8.35 7.70
N HIS A 55 11.68 9.31 7.20
CA HIS A 55 12.46 10.21 8.03
C HIS A 55 11.55 11.18 8.81
N GLN A 56 10.53 11.75 8.17
CA GLN A 56 9.60 12.68 8.80
C GLN A 56 8.81 12.06 9.97
N HIS A 57 8.51 10.77 9.89
CA HIS A 57 7.73 10.04 10.88
C HIS A 57 8.53 8.97 11.64
N ALA A 58 9.86 9.11 11.69
CA ALA A 58 10.83 8.08 12.09
C ALA A 58 10.43 7.25 13.32
N ASP A 59 10.02 7.92 14.40
CA ASP A 59 9.73 7.29 15.70
C ASP A 59 8.29 6.76 15.83
N LYS A 60 7.43 7.02 14.85
CA LYS A 60 6.04 6.52 14.88
C LYS A 60 5.99 5.05 14.47
N GLU A 61 5.08 4.29 15.06
CA GLU A 61 4.78 2.94 14.57
C GLU A 61 4.26 2.99 13.13
N PHE A 62 4.77 2.11 12.27
CA PHE A 62 4.33 2.01 10.89
C PHE A 62 3.64 0.69 10.60
N LEU A 63 4.29 -0.44 10.87
CA LEU A 63 3.78 -1.78 10.55
C LEU A 63 3.53 -2.57 11.83
N VAL A 64 2.31 -3.12 11.94
CA VAL A 64 1.91 -4.06 12.99
C VAL A 64 1.35 -5.31 12.33
N ASP A 65 1.98 -6.46 12.57
CA ASP A 65 1.63 -7.76 12.00
C ASP A 65 1.83 -8.86 13.05
N GLY A 66 0.79 -9.21 13.77
CA GLY A 66 0.89 -10.07 14.95
C GLY A 66 1.77 -9.46 16.04
N ASP A 67 2.92 -10.10 16.30
CA ASP A 67 3.92 -9.63 17.27
C ASP A 67 5.00 -8.75 16.63
N ILE A 68 5.02 -8.63 15.30
CA ILE A 68 5.94 -7.75 14.59
C ILE A 68 5.43 -6.32 14.72
N ARG A 69 6.27 -5.44 15.27
CA ARG A 69 5.99 -4.00 15.38
C ARG A 69 7.22 -3.23 14.93
N LEU A 70 7.03 -2.37 13.94
CA LEU A 70 8.13 -1.60 13.34
C LEU A 70 7.74 -0.13 13.23
N THR A 71 8.66 0.72 13.59
CA THR A 71 8.58 2.16 13.30
C THR A 71 8.84 2.43 11.81
N PHE A 72 8.58 3.66 11.37
CA PHE A 72 8.96 4.10 10.01
C PHE A 72 10.47 3.99 9.79
N ALA A 73 11.28 4.37 10.77
CA ALA A 73 12.74 4.28 10.69
C ALA A 73 13.22 2.84 10.57
N GLU A 74 12.71 1.94 11.41
CA GLU A 74 13.07 0.51 11.38
C GLU A 74 12.65 -0.15 10.05
N SER A 75 11.45 0.20 9.55
CA SER A 75 10.95 -0.29 8.27
C SER A 75 11.84 0.16 7.11
N TYR A 76 12.23 1.44 7.10
CA TYR A 76 13.12 1.98 6.09
C TYR A 76 14.51 1.35 6.15
N ALA A 77 15.08 1.20 7.35
CA ALA A 77 16.40 0.59 7.55
C ALA A 77 16.42 -0.88 7.08
N ALA A 78 15.38 -1.64 7.40
CA ALA A 78 15.24 -3.02 6.92
C ALA A 78 15.17 -3.08 5.39
N ALA A 79 14.29 -2.27 4.77
CA ALA A 79 14.16 -2.20 3.32
C ALA A 79 15.46 -1.76 2.64
N ARG A 80 16.18 -0.80 3.23
CA ARG A 80 17.48 -0.32 2.71
C ARG A 80 18.54 -1.40 2.71
N ALA A 81 18.64 -2.20 3.78
CA ALA A 81 19.58 -3.32 3.85
C ALA A 81 19.24 -4.39 2.81
N LEU A 82 17.95 -4.75 2.69
CA LEU A 82 17.47 -5.75 1.74
C LEU A 82 17.66 -5.29 0.28
N ALA A 83 17.46 -4.00 0.00
CA ALA A 83 17.74 -3.43 -1.33
C ALA A 83 19.22 -3.57 -1.71
N GLY A 84 20.14 -3.35 -0.75
CA GLY A 84 21.56 -3.58 -0.95
C GLY A 84 21.88 -5.04 -1.28
N GLY A 85 21.21 -5.98 -0.63
CA GLY A 85 21.30 -7.40 -0.94
C GLY A 85 20.86 -7.74 -2.36
N LEU A 86 19.74 -7.14 -2.83
CA LEU A 86 19.28 -7.31 -4.22
C LEU A 86 20.32 -6.79 -5.22
N VAL A 87 20.87 -5.59 -5.00
CA VAL A 87 21.83 -4.98 -5.92
C VAL A 87 23.14 -5.75 -5.96
N GLU A 88 23.78 -5.97 -4.81
CA GLU A 88 25.11 -6.57 -4.75
C GLU A 88 25.07 -8.10 -4.81
N GLY A 89 24.15 -8.71 -4.08
CA GLY A 89 24.06 -10.19 -3.98
C GLY A 89 23.41 -10.84 -5.19
N TYR A 90 22.34 -10.22 -5.72
CA TYR A 90 21.57 -10.78 -6.84
C TYR A 90 21.80 -10.05 -8.17
N GLY A 91 22.58 -8.98 -8.18
CA GLY A 91 22.91 -8.24 -9.38
C GLY A 91 21.72 -7.53 -10.02
N VAL A 92 20.68 -7.20 -9.22
CA VAL A 92 19.49 -6.50 -9.71
C VAL A 92 19.88 -5.18 -10.37
N GLN A 93 19.40 -5.00 -11.58
CA GLN A 93 19.59 -3.81 -12.36
C GLN A 93 18.31 -2.97 -12.42
N LYS A 94 18.49 -1.69 -12.69
CA LYS A 94 17.39 -0.77 -12.90
C LYS A 94 16.47 -1.24 -14.02
N GLY A 95 15.19 -1.38 -13.71
CA GLY A 95 14.16 -1.87 -14.63
C GLY A 95 13.91 -3.38 -14.61
N ASP A 96 14.67 -4.16 -13.82
CA ASP A 96 14.37 -5.57 -13.60
C ASP A 96 13.01 -5.73 -12.95
N ARG A 97 12.18 -6.61 -13.52
CA ARG A 97 10.84 -6.88 -12.97
C ARG A 97 10.93 -7.98 -11.93
N ILE A 98 10.54 -7.62 -10.71
CA ILE A 98 10.64 -8.50 -9.55
C ILE A 98 9.24 -8.74 -8.98
N GLY A 99 8.78 -9.99 -9.06
CA GLY A 99 7.46 -10.41 -8.63
C GLY A 99 7.34 -10.56 -7.12
N ILE A 100 6.19 -10.15 -6.57
CA ILE A 100 5.79 -10.45 -5.19
C ILE A 100 4.50 -11.29 -5.25
N ALA A 101 4.57 -12.55 -4.85
CA ALA A 101 3.46 -13.49 -4.77
C ALA A 101 3.26 -13.93 -3.32
N ALA A 102 2.54 -13.15 -2.52
CA ALA A 102 2.40 -13.43 -1.10
C ALA A 102 1.10 -12.88 -0.51
N ARG A 103 0.79 -13.28 0.74
CA ARG A 103 -0.25 -12.67 1.57
C ARG A 103 0.16 -11.29 2.02
N ASN A 104 -0.85 -10.51 2.47
CA ASN A 104 -0.59 -9.28 3.22
C ASN A 104 0.28 -9.60 4.42
N SER A 105 1.36 -8.86 4.59
CA SER A 105 2.25 -8.95 5.75
C SER A 105 3.13 -7.71 5.83
N ALA A 106 3.75 -7.48 6.98
CA ALA A 106 4.79 -6.45 7.13
C ALA A 106 5.92 -6.68 6.12
N ASN A 107 6.33 -7.94 5.95
CA ASN A 107 7.39 -8.33 5.00
C ASN A 107 7.04 -8.05 3.54
N TRP A 108 5.76 -8.12 3.17
CA TRP A 108 5.31 -7.73 1.84
C TRP A 108 5.59 -6.24 1.58
N VAL A 109 5.28 -5.37 2.56
CA VAL A 109 5.51 -3.92 2.45
C VAL A 109 7.00 -3.59 2.41
N ILE A 110 7.80 -4.22 3.26
CA ILE A 110 9.26 -4.06 3.29
C ILE A 110 9.90 -4.53 1.97
N LEU A 111 9.42 -5.64 1.43
CA LEU A 111 9.89 -6.18 0.14
C LEU A 111 9.55 -5.23 -1.03
N ASP A 112 8.35 -4.66 -1.07
CA ASP A 112 7.94 -3.66 -2.08
C ASP A 112 8.87 -2.43 -2.04
N MET A 113 9.18 -1.94 -0.82
CA MET A 113 10.15 -0.86 -0.63
C MET A 113 11.54 -1.26 -1.13
N ALA A 114 12.05 -2.42 -0.72
CA ALA A 114 13.40 -2.89 -1.05
C ALA A 114 13.59 -3.06 -2.55
N ILE A 115 12.62 -3.69 -3.24
CA ILE A 115 12.64 -3.84 -4.70
C ILE A 115 12.70 -2.47 -5.39
N THR A 116 11.85 -1.54 -4.97
CA THR A 116 11.79 -0.20 -5.54
C THR A 116 13.10 0.56 -5.32
N MET A 117 13.67 0.49 -4.12
CA MET A 117 14.94 1.13 -3.77
C MET A 117 16.14 0.51 -4.52
N ALA A 118 16.10 -0.79 -4.82
CA ALA A 118 17.11 -1.48 -5.62
C ALA A 118 17.05 -1.14 -7.12
N GLY A 119 16.07 -0.36 -7.56
CA GLY A 119 15.84 -0.03 -8.97
C GLY A 119 14.97 -1.04 -9.72
N GLY A 120 14.45 -2.04 -9.01
CA GLY A 120 13.54 -3.02 -9.58
C GLY A 120 12.13 -2.45 -9.79
N VAL A 121 11.43 -2.99 -10.77
CA VAL A 121 10.00 -2.74 -11.00
C VAL A 121 9.20 -3.72 -10.15
N SER A 122 8.59 -3.22 -9.06
CA SER A 122 7.81 -4.05 -8.16
C SER A 122 6.56 -4.58 -8.85
N THR A 123 6.56 -5.89 -9.15
CA THR A 123 5.50 -6.58 -9.88
C THR A 123 4.57 -7.30 -8.90
N LYS A 124 3.37 -6.75 -8.70
CA LYS A 124 2.42 -7.18 -7.66
C LYS A 124 1.54 -8.31 -8.19
N LEU A 125 2.03 -9.56 -8.09
CA LEU A 125 1.32 -10.75 -8.53
C LEU A 125 0.12 -11.04 -7.62
N ASN A 126 -1.01 -11.46 -8.21
CA ASN A 126 -2.19 -11.80 -7.43
C ASN A 126 -1.95 -13.08 -6.60
N GLY A 127 -1.77 -12.93 -5.29
CA GLY A 127 -1.52 -14.03 -4.36
C GLY A 127 -2.67 -15.05 -4.22
N TRP A 128 -3.82 -14.84 -4.87
CA TRP A 128 -4.93 -15.80 -4.93
C TRP A 128 -4.91 -16.68 -6.17
N TRP A 129 -4.09 -16.33 -7.18
CA TRP A 129 -3.94 -17.12 -8.39
C TRP A 129 -3.47 -18.54 -8.10
N ARG A 130 -3.87 -19.47 -8.96
CA ARG A 130 -3.34 -20.82 -9.01
C ARG A 130 -1.92 -20.78 -9.57
N GLY A 131 -1.20 -21.91 -9.49
CA GLY A 131 0.18 -21.98 -9.95
C GLY A 131 0.36 -21.67 -11.43
N ASP A 132 -0.56 -22.13 -12.28
CA ASP A 132 -0.59 -21.86 -13.72
C ASP A 132 -0.84 -20.37 -14.02
N GLU A 133 -1.78 -19.74 -13.32
CA GLU A 133 -2.06 -18.31 -13.44
C GLU A 133 -0.90 -17.42 -12.96
N LEU A 134 -0.23 -17.83 -11.85
CA LEU A 134 0.98 -17.16 -11.36
C LEU A 134 2.10 -17.25 -12.40
N ALA A 135 2.34 -18.44 -12.96
CA ALA A 135 3.33 -18.64 -14.01
C ALA A 135 3.04 -17.79 -15.26
N ASP A 136 1.77 -17.73 -15.70
CA ASP A 136 1.35 -16.85 -16.80
C ASP A 136 1.68 -15.38 -16.51
N GLY A 137 1.35 -14.89 -15.30
CA GLY A 137 1.64 -13.51 -14.92
C GLY A 137 3.13 -13.19 -14.88
N ILE A 138 3.94 -14.12 -14.41
CA ILE A 138 5.41 -14.00 -14.37
C ILE A 138 5.98 -13.92 -15.78
N GLU A 139 5.58 -14.84 -16.67
CA GLU A 139 6.00 -14.91 -18.06
C GLU A 139 5.56 -13.67 -18.85
N ASP A 140 4.29 -13.26 -18.72
CA ASP A 140 3.71 -12.14 -19.47
C ASP A 140 4.46 -10.82 -19.29
N VAL A 141 4.98 -10.58 -18.09
CA VAL A 141 5.74 -9.37 -17.79
C VAL A 141 7.24 -9.61 -17.75
N GLY A 142 7.70 -10.87 -17.83
CA GLY A 142 9.11 -11.26 -17.86
C GLY A 142 9.82 -10.91 -16.55
N CYS A 143 9.32 -11.42 -15.40
CA CYS A 143 10.03 -11.26 -14.13
C CYS A 143 11.38 -11.96 -14.16
N SER A 144 12.44 -11.32 -13.63
CA SER A 144 13.75 -11.95 -13.39
C SER A 144 13.77 -12.76 -12.10
N PHE A 145 13.09 -12.26 -11.08
CA PHE A 145 12.94 -12.88 -9.76
C PHE A 145 11.49 -12.87 -9.32
N VAL A 146 11.11 -13.85 -8.50
CA VAL A 146 9.82 -13.88 -7.82
C VAL A 146 10.03 -14.22 -6.35
N PHE A 147 9.66 -13.31 -5.48
CA PHE A 147 9.56 -13.55 -4.05
C PHE A 147 8.17 -14.08 -3.73
N ALA A 148 8.12 -15.26 -3.13
CA ALA A 148 6.85 -15.89 -2.77
C ALA A 148 6.87 -16.36 -1.31
N ASP A 149 5.73 -16.25 -0.63
CA ASP A 149 5.53 -16.99 0.61
C ASP A 149 5.46 -18.51 0.31
N TYR A 150 5.63 -19.33 1.34
CA TYR A 150 5.69 -20.78 1.19
C TYR A 150 4.51 -21.35 0.37
N GLN A 151 3.28 -20.90 0.63
CA GLN A 151 2.10 -21.44 -0.06
C GLN A 151 2.07 -21.08 -1.56
N ARG A 152 2.51 -19.89 -1.95
CA ARG A 152 2.57 -19.46 -3.36
C ARG A 152 3.75 -20.09 -4.07
N ALA A 153 4.89 -20.21 -3.38
CA ALA A 153 6.03 -20.95 -3.89
C ALA A 153 5.66 -22.42 -4.18
N GLN A 154 4.96 -23.07 -3.27
CA GLN A 154 4.48 -24.44 -3.47
C GLN A 154 3.58 -24.56 -4.71
N ARG A 155 2.62 -23.62 -4.92
CA ARG A 155 1.78 -23.61 -6.13
C ARG A 155 2.59 -23.48 -7.41
N LEU A 156 3.62 -22.61 -7.42
CA LEU A 156 4.51 -22.45 -8.57
C LEU A 156 5.32 -23.72 -8.85
N VAL A 157 5.84 -24.39 -7.84
CA VAL A 157 6.57 -25.66 -7.99
C VAL A 157 5.66 -26.79 -8.48
N GLU A 158 4.45 -26.90 -7.93
CA GLU A 158 3.48 -27.94 -8.28
C GLU A 158 2.95 -27.81 -9.73
N CYS A 159 2.87 -26.59 -10.27
CA CYS A 159 2.42 -26.40 -11.66
C CYS A 159 3.44 -26.89 -12.70
N LYS A 160 4.68 -27.18 -12.29
CA LYS A 160 5.76 -27.75 -13.13
C LYS A 160 6.06 -26.97 -14.42
N ARG A 161 5.73 -25.68 -14.45
CA ARG A 161 6.05 -24.78 -15.56
C ARG A 161 7.39 -24.09 -15.31
N ASN A 162 8.16 -23.94 -16.39
CA ASN A 162 9.32 -23.06 -16.36
C ASN A 162 8.85 -21.64 -16.73
N HIS A 163 8.77 -20.75 -15.75
CA HIS A 163 8.36 -19.36 -15.93
C HIS A 163 9.56 -18.39 -16.10
N GLY A 164 10.79 -18.93 -16.17
CA GLY A 164 12.01 -18.16 -16.45
C GLY A 164 12.55 -17.30 -15.30
N ALA A 165 11.80 -17.10 -14.23
CA ALA A 165 12.24 -16.32 -13.07
C ALA A 165 12.89 -17.20 -11.98
N GLU A 166 13.90 -16.67 -11.28
CA GLU A 166 14.43 -17.28 -10.05
C GLU A 166 13.39 -17.13 -8.93
N LEU A 167 12.96 -18.26 -8.36
CA LEU A 167 11.99 -18.29 -7.24
C LEU A 167 12.71 -18.22 -5.90
N LEU A 168 12.41 -17.19 -5.13
CA LEU A 168 12.97 -16.94 -3.81
C LEU A 168 11.84 -17.02 -2.76
N VAL A 169 11.99 -17.90 -1.79
CA VAL A 169 10.97 -18.13 -0.76
C VAL A 169 11.31 -17.32 0.48
N PHE A 170 10.29 -16.67 1.06
CA PHE A 170 10.43 -15.91 2.30
C PHE A 170 9.37 -16.28 3.35
N GLU A 171 9.68 -15.99 4.60
CA GLU A 171 8.80 -16.22 5.75
C GLU A 171 8.05 -14.91 6.06
N HIS A 172 6.75 -14.89 5.83
CA HIS A 172 5.94 -13.67 5.95
C HIS A 172 5.62 -13.26 7.41
N ASP A 173 5.77 -14.20 8.36
CA ASP A 173 5.43 -14.09 9.79
C ASP A 173 6.65 -13.94 10.72
N ARG A 174 7.83 -13.67 10.15
CA ARG A 174 9.07 -13.39 10.88
C ARG A 174 9.46 -11.91 10.76
N PRO A 175 10.26 -11.37 11.70
CA PRO A 175 10.82 -10.03 11.54
C PRO A 175 11.52 -9.87 10.17
N PRO A 176 11.50 -8.68 9.54
CA PRO A 176 11.90 -8.53 8.13
C PRO A 176 13.28 -9.05 7.77
N LEU A 177 14.30 -8.77 8.56
CA LEU A 177 15.67 -9.25 8.26
C LEU A 177 15.85 -10.76 8.47
N GLU A 178 14.97 -11.39 9.24
CA GLU A 178 14.91 -12.84 9.39
C GLU A 178 14.05 -13.46 8.28
N GLY A 179 12.83 -12.97 8.11
CA GLY A 179 11.88 -13.49 7.13
C GLY A 179 12.32 -13.32 5.68
N LEU A 180 13.03 -12.25 5.37
CA LEU A 180 13.56 -11.92 4.05
C LEU A 180 15.09 -12.15 3.94
N LYS A 181 15.68 -12.93 4.85
CA LYS A 181 17.13 -13.22 4.87
C LYS A 181 17.68 -13.72 3.55
N VAL A 182 16.89 -14.42 2.76
CA VAL A 182 17.26 -14.88 1.41
C VAL A 182 17.81 -13.75 0.54
N MET A 183 17.38 -12.52 0.72
CA MET A 183 17.86 -11.37 -0.03
C MET A 183 19.31 -10.97 0.34
N LEU A 184 19.82 -11.41 1.48
CA LEU A 184 21.16 -11.08 2.01
C LEU A 184 22.15 -12.25 1.89
N GLU A 185 21.71 -13.43 1.48
CA GLU A 185 22.52 -14.65 1.46
C GLU A 185 23.70 -14.57 0.47
N LYS A 186 23.56 -13.81 -0.61
CA LYS A 186 24.59 -13.66 -1.66
C LYS A 186 25.48 -12.42 -1.45
N GLY A 187 25.28 -11.66 -0.36
CA GLY A 187 26.02 -10.45 -0.03
C GLY A 187 25.19 -9.17 -0.15
N GLY A 188 25.84 -8.04 0.08
CA GLY A 188 25.19 -6.74 0.12
C GLY A 188 24.56 -6.40 1.48
N GLY A 189 24.08 -5.18 1.62
CA GLY A 189 23.48 -4.68 2.85
C GLY A 189 23.25 -3.19 2.87
N ALA A 190 23.11 -2.62 4.05
CA ALA A 190 22.75 -1.21 4.24
C ALA A 190 23.76 -0.21 3.64
N GLU A 191 25.02 -0.59 3.50
CA GLU A 191 26.08 0.27 2.96
C GLU A 191 26.22 0.16 1.43
N THR A 192 25.60 -0.84 0.78
CA THR A 192 25.66 -1.02 -0.67
C THR A 192 25.09 0.20 -1.38
N PRO A 193 25.80 0.82 -2.35
CA PRO A 193 25.28 1.93 -3.15
C PRO A 193 24.02 1.50 -3.91
N LEU A 194 22.96 2.27 -3.83
CA LEU A 194 21.73 2.03 -4.60
C LEU A 194 21.67 2.91 -5.85
N PRO A 195 21.02 2.44 -6.91
CA PRO A 195 20.86 3.21 -8.13
C PRO A 195 19.95 4.42 -7.90
N GLN A 196 20.24 5.53 -8.59
CA GLN A 196 19.38 6.72 -8.57
C GLN A 196 18.23 6.56 -9.57
N MET A 197 16.99 6.68 -9.08
CA MET A 197 15.79 6.59 -9.89
C MET A 197 15.46 7.92 -10.56
N GLN A 198 15.01 7.86 -11.80
CA GLN A 198 14.43 9.01 -12.50
C GLN A 198 12.90 8.96 -12.42
N PRO A 199 12.22 10.11 -12.49
CA PRO A 199 10.75 10.15 -12.43
C PRO A 199 10.06 9.32 -13.51
N GLU A 200 10.69 9.14 -14.67
CA GLU A 200 10.20 8.41 -15.84
C GLU A 200 10.52 6.91 -15.82
N ASP A 201 11.34 6.45 -14.88
CA ASP A 201 11.60 5.02 -14.74
C ASP A 201 10.33 4.28 -14.28
N ASN A 202 10.21 3.02 -14.69
CA ASN A 202 9.10 2.19 -14.24
C ASN A 202 9.28 1.82 -12.77
N ALA A 203 8.23 2.02 -11.96
CA ALA A 203 8.23 1.73 -10.53
C ALA A 203 7.48 0.44 -10.17
N THR A 204 6.35 0.21 -10.81
CA THR A 204 5.47 -0.90 -10.44
C THR A 204 4.66 -1.45 -11.60
N ILE A 205 4.30 -2.74 -11.48
CA ILE A 205 3.33 -3.41 -12.35
C ILE A 205 2.18 -3.93 -11.48
N LEU A 206 0.95 -3.52 -11.81
CA LEU A 206 -0.29 -4.01 -11.24
C LEU A 206 -1.06 -4.80 -12.29
N PHE A 207 -1.67 -5.92 -11.91
CA PHE A 207 -2.49 -6.71 -12.82
C PHE A 207 -3.95 -6.28 -12.77
N THR A 208 -4.55 -6.13 -13.94
CA THR A 208 -5.97 -5.83 -14.13
C THR A 208 -6.72 -7.07 -14.58
N SER A 209 -8.01 -7.14 -14.27
CA SER A 209 -8.89 -8.27 -14.65
C SER A 209 -9.26 -8.30 -16.13
N GLY A 210 -8.52 -7.74 -17.02
CA GLY A 210 -8.71 -7.72 -18.48
C GLY A 210 -10.10 -8.10 -19.03
N SER A 211 -10.69 -7.30 -19.88
CA SER A 211 -11.99 -7.59 -20.52
C SER A 211 -12.02 -8.89 -21.35
N THR A 212 -10.86 -9.45 -21.66
CA THR A 212 -10.67 -10.69 -22.45
C THR A 212 -10.49 -11.94 -21.59
N GLY A 213 -10.66 -11.84 -20.26
CA GLY A 213 -10.51 -12.95 -19.32
C GLY A 213 -9.08 -13.23 -18.87
N LYS A 214 -8.04 -12.75 -19.58
CA LYS A 214 -6.64 -12.84 -19.16
C LYS A 214 -6.23 -11.54 -18.48
N SER A 215 -5.66 -11.62 -17.28
CA SER A 215 -5.10 -10.46 -16.57
C SER A 215 -3.95 -9.84 -17.37
N LYS A 216 -3.83 -8.53 -17.34
CA LYS A 216 -2.75 -7.79 -18.01
C LYS A 216 -1.96 -6.97 -17.00
N GLY A 217 -0.64 -7.00 -17.08
CA GLY A 217 0.24 -6.15 -16.29
C GLY A 217 0.23 -4.71 -16.81
N ALA A 218 -0.23 -3.79 -15.97
CA ALA A 218 -0.18 -2.35 -16.22
C ALA A 218 0.99 -1.76 -15.43
N TYR A 219 1.99 -1.20 -16.11
CA TYR A 219 3.10 -0.54 -15.45
C TYR A 219 2.80 0.94 -15.18
N SER A 220 3.43 1.47 -14.16
CA SER A 220 3.41 2.89 -13.82
C SER A 220 4.81 3.39 -13.52
N GLU A 221 5.12 4.58 -14.02
CA GLU A 221 6.36 5.28 -13.74
C GLU A 221 6.39 5.81 -12.31
N HIS A 222 7.58 6.06 -11.77
CA HIS A 222 7.76 6.63 -10.44
C HIS A 222 6.97 7.92 -10.24
N ARG A 223 7.04 8.86 -11.18
CA ARG A 223 6.26 10.10 -11.16
C ARG A 223 4.76 9.83 -11.03
N ALA A 224 4.22 8.95 -11.86
CA ALA A 224 2.79 8.65 -11.87
C ALA A 224 2.32 8.08 -10.52
N VAL A 225 3.12 7.19 -9.92
CA VAL A 225 2.84 6.60 -8.60
C VAL A 225 2.84 7.67 -7.51
N VAL A 226 3.87 8.52 -7.47
CA VAL A 226 3.99 9.61 -6.48
C VAL A 226 2.85 10.62 -6.64
N GLN A 227 2.58 11.09 -7.86
CA GLN A 227 1.51 12.06 -8.12
C GLN A 227 0.13 11.49 -7.76
N GLY A 228 -0.10 10.21 -8.06
CA GLY A 228 -1.32 9.50 -7.64
C GLY A 228 -1.45 9.41 -6.10
N ALA A 229 -0.36 9.09 -5.40
CA ALA A 229 -0.34 9.07 -3.93
C ALA A 229 -0.61 10.46 -3.35
N MET A 230 0.02 11.51 -3.87
CA MET A 230 -0.17 12.90 -3.43
C MET A 230 -1.59 13.41 -3.69
N SER A 231 -2.26 12.97 -4.75
CA SER A 231 -3.68 13.27 -4.98
C SER A 231 -4.56 12.71 -3.86
N PHE A 232 -4.32 11.48 -3.41
CA PHE A 232 -5.00 10.91 -2.26
C PHE A 232 -4.63 11.62 -0.95
N VAL A 233 -3.38 12.03 -0.77
CA VAL A 233 -2.96 12.86 0.39
C VAL A 233 -3.77 14.15 0.42
N GLY A 234 -3.97 14.83 -0.72
CA GLY A 234 -4.83 16.01 -0.81
C GLY A 234 -6.25 15.72 -0.33
N THR A 235 -6.84 14.61 -0.75
CA THR A 235 -8.18 14.19 -0.29
C THR A 235 -8.21 13.97 1.23
N VAL A 236 -7.18 13.33 1.80
CA VAL A 236 -7.08 13.11 3.25
C VAL A 236 -6.93 14.43 3.99
N LEU A 237 -6.12 15.38 3.50
CA LEU A 237 -5.94 16.69 4.14
C LEU A 237 -7.23 17.51 4.15
N VAL A 238 -8.04 17.45 3.08
CA VAL A 238 -9.38 18.05 3.06
C VAL A 238 -10.29 17.41 4.11
N LEU A 239 -10.31 16.08 4.19
CA LEU A 239 -11.10 15.38 5.20
C LEU A 239 -10.66 15.74 6.62
N VAL A 240 -9.34 15.77 6.88
CA VAL A 240 -8.78 16.20 8.17
C VAL A 240 -9.22 17.62 8.52
N HIS A 241 -9.20 18.55 7.57
CA HIS A 241 -9.68 19.91 7.79
C HIS A 241 -11.16 19.94 8.20
N ILE A 242 -12.02 19.24 7.45
CA ILE A 242 -13.47 19.15 7.75
C ILE A 242 -13.71 18.54 9.13
N MET A 243 -13.01 17.45 9.47
CA MET A 243 -13.16 16.79 10.79
C MET A 243 -12.65 17.68 11.92
N THR A 244 -11.57 18.43 11.70
CA THR A 244 -11.03 19.38 12.69
C THR A 244 -12.03 20.50 12.99
N GLU A 245 -12.60 21.12 11.95
CA GLU A 245 -13.64 22.17 12.09
C GLU A 245 -14.90 21.62 12.81
N ALA A 246 -15.22 20.35 12.57
CA ALA A 246 -16.35 19.69 13.23
C ALA A 246 -16.03 19.18 14.65
N GLY A 247 -14.78 19.29 15.14
CA GLY A 247 -14.36 18.75 16.42
C GLY A 247 -14.43 17.22 16.51
N LYS A 248 -14.31 16.52 15.37
CA LYS A 248 -14.48 15.04 15.23
C LYS A 248 -13.16 14.31 14.93
N MET A 249 -12.02 14.96 15.12
CA MET A 249 -10.73 14.29 14.89
C MET A 249 -10.55 13.18 15.95
N PRO A 250 -10.17 11.95 15.50
CA PRO A 250 -9.83 10.90 16.45
C PRO A 250 -8.54 11.22 17.19
N ASP A 251 -8.44 10.76 18.43
CA ASP A 251 -7.23 10.89 19.23
C ASP A 251 -6.13 9.93 18.76
N GLY A 252 -4.88 10.36 18.92
CA GLY A 252 -3.70 9.53 18.72
C GLY A 252 -3.22 9.46 17.27
N GLN A 253 -2.41 8.43 16.98
CA GLN A 253 -1.84 8.22 15.65
C GLN A 253 -2.91 7.67 14.70
N PRO A 254 -3.08 8.24 13.50
CA PRO A 254 -3.94 7.65 12.49
C PRO A 254 -3.56 6.18 12.24
N THR A 255 -4.53 5.29 12.24
CA THR A 255 -4.28 3.85 12.12
C THR A 255 -5.26 3.23 11.13
N ALA A 256 -4.75 2.46 10.17
CA ALA A 256 -5.58 1.75 9.20
C ALA A 256 -5.41 0.24 9.28
N MET A 257 -6.50 -0.51 9.08
CA MET A 257 -6.45 -1.95 8.91
C MET A 257 -6.19 -2.32 7.44
N VAL A 258 -5.25 -3.23 7.21
CA VAL A 258 -4.92 -3.78 5.89
C VAL A 258 -5.53 -5.17 5.75
N CYS A 259 -6.79 -5.23 5.35
CA CYS A 259 -7.52 -6.48 5.10
C CYS A 259 -7.87 -6.70 3.62
N VAL A 260 -7.61 -5.70 2.76
CA VAL A 260 -7.69 -5.83 1.30
C VAL A 260 -6.31 -6.16 0.71
N PRO A 261 -6.26 -6.88 -0.43
CA PRO A 261 -4.97 -7.38 -0.94
C PRO A 261 -3.99 -6.29 -1.32
N LEU A 262 -2.73 -6.39 -0.86
CA LEU A 262 -1.64 -5.48 -1.17
C LEU A 262 -1.23 -5.49 -2.65
N PHE A 263 -1.51 -6.57 -3.39
CA PHE A 263 -1.31 -6.62 -4.84
C PHE A 263 -2.36 -5.84 -5.63
N HIS A 264 -3.38 -5.29 -4.99
CA HIS A 264 -4.43 -4.48 -5.63
C HIS A 264 -4.25 -3.00 -5.34
N VAL A 265 -4.60 -2.13 -6.31
CA VAL A 265 -4.46 -0.67 -6.20
C VAL A 265 -5.13 -0.09 -4.95
N THR A 266 -6.27 -0.66 -4.53
CA THR A 266 -7.02 -0.21 -3.33
C THR A 266 -6.18 -0.26 -2.05
N ALA A 267 -5.32 -1.28 -1.89
CA ALA A 267 -4.41 -1.34 -0.75
C ALA A 267 -3.10 -0.60 -1.02
N SER A 268 -2.49 -0.80 -2.19
CA SER A 268 -1.14 -0.29 -2.44
C SER A 268 -1.05 1.23 -2.48
N VAL A 269 -2.06 1.95 -2.97
CA VAL A 269 -2.03 3.42 -3.05
C VAL A 269 -2.74 4.09 -1.88
N PRO A 270 -4.08 4.05 -1.72
CA PRO A 270 -4.76 4.82 -0.67
C PRO A 270 -4.50 4.31 0.75
N LEU A 271 -4.10 3.04 0.93
CA LEU A 271 -3.65 2.56 2.24
C LEU A 271 -2.15 2.74 2.40
N VAL A 272 -1.33 1.98 1.67
CA VAL A 272 0.11 1.90 1.94
C VAL A 272 0.81 3.22 1.61
N LEU A 273 0.77 3.70 0.36
CA LEU A 273 1.51 4.92 -0.01
C LEU A 273 1.03 6.16 0.75
N VAL A 274 -0.27 6.36 0.91
CA VAL A 274 -0.79 7.48 1.70
C VAL A 274 -0.33 7.41 3.16
N SER A 275 -0.19 6.21 3.72
CA SER A 275 0.25 6.03 5.11
C SER A 275 1.64 6.55 5.38
N TYR A 276 2.56 6.47 4.42
CA TYR A 276 3.86 7.13 4.54
C TYR A 276 3.71 8.63 4.74
N ALA A 277 2.94 9.30 3.88
CA ALA A 277 2.83 10.75 3.89
C ALA A 277 2.16 11.32 5.15
N ILE A 278 1.19 10.63 5.72
CA ILE A 278 0.43 11.11 6.89
C ILE A 278 0.89 10.49 8.22
N GLY A 279 1.93 9.68 8.22
CA GLY A 279 2.42 9.00 9.43
C GLY A 279 1.43 8.02 10.04
N ARG A 280 0.66 7.31 9.18
CA ARG A 280 -0.41 6.39 9.58
C ARG A 280 0.13 4.99 9.83
N LYS A 281 -0.23 4.40 10.97
CA LYS A 281 0.06 3.01 11.32
C LYS A 281 -0.79 2.06 10.46
N LEU A 282 -0.19 0.98 9.99
CA LEU A 282 -0.83 -0.10 9.25
C LEU A 282 -0.89 -1.37 10.10
N VAL A 283 -2.10 -1.86 10.36
CA VAL A 283 -2.36 -3.11 11.09
C VAL A 283 -2.73 -4.19 10.10
N MET A 284 -1.90 -5.21 9.97
CA MET A 284 -2.08 -6.29 9.00
C MET A 284 -3.13 -7.29 9.49
N LEU A 285 -4.05 -7.66 8.60
CA LEU A 285 -4.95 -8.79 8.75
C LEU A 285 -4.75 -9.73 7.57
N ASN A 286 -3.94 -10.78 7.78
CA ASN A 286 -3.45 -11.65 6.72
C ASN A 286 -4.53 -12.55 6.09
N LYS A 287 -5.56 -12.83 6.86
CA LYS A 287 -6.76 -13.56 6.44
C LYS A 287 -7.98 -12.88 7.04
N TRP A 288 -8.98 -12.64 6.24
CA TRP A 288 -10.20 -12.03 6.73
C TRP A 288 -10.90 -12.92 7.76
N ASP A 289 -11.18 -12.33 8.90
CA ASP A 289 -12.02 -12.84 9.98
C ASP A 289 -12.64 -11.64 10.67
N ALA A 290 -13.98 -11.61 10.79
CA ALA A 290 -14.70 -10.43 11.30
C ALA A 290 -14.47 -10.22 12.81
N GLU A 291 -14.33 -11.28 13.60
CA GLU A 291 -14.07 -11.17 15.04
C GLU A 291 -12.66 -10.69 15.30
N GLU A 292 -11.68 -11.23 14.58
CA GLU A 292 -10.30 -10.76 14.65
C GLU A 292 -10.15 -9.31 14.18
N ALA A 293 -10.91 -8.90 13.15
CA ALA A 293 -10.96 -7.50 12.73
C ALA A 293 -11.45 -6.58 13.85
N MET A 294 -12.54 -6.94 14.54
CA MET A 294 -13.07 -6.18 15.68
C MET A 294 -12.06 -6.12 16.84
N ARG A 295 -11.42 -7.24 17.16
CA ARG A 295 -10.38 -7.32 18.19
C ARG A 295 -9.18 -6.40 17.87
N LEU A 296 -8.75 -6.36 16.61
CA LEU A 296 -7.67 -5.49 16.16
C LEU A 296 -8.08 -4.01 16.13
N ILE A 297 -9.33 -3.69 15.76
CA ILE A 297 -9.86 -2.31 15.81
C ILE A 297 -9.77 -1.78 17.25
N GLU A 298 -10.23 -2.55 18.23
CA GLU A 298 -10.16 -2.18 19.63
C GLU A 298 -8.71 -2.07 20.12
N LYS A 299 -7.93 -3.14 19.96
CA LYS A 299 -6.56 -3.23 20.47
C LYS A 299 -5.63 -2.15 19.92
N GLU A 300 -5.67 -1.93 18.61
CA GLU A 300 -4.75 -1.03 17.91
C GLU A 300 -5.34 0.36 17.66
N ARG A 301 -6.58 0.61 18.13
CA ARG A 301 -7.31 1.88 17.95
C ARG A 301 -7.37 2.27 16.48
N VAL A 302 -7.81 1.34 15.63
CA VAL A 302 -7.93 1.57 14.17
C VAL A 302 -8.93 2.69 13.91
N THR A 303 -8.49 3.74 13.21
CA THR A 303 -9.32 4.91 12.89
C THR A 303 -9.93 4.85 11.48
N TYR A 304 -9.33 4.05 10.58
CA TYR A 304 -9.72 3.92 9.19
C TYR A 304 -9.78 2.44 8.77
N PHE A 305 -10.96 2.01 8.38
CA PHE A 305 -11.19 0.70 7.80
C PHE A 305 -11.58 0.84 6.31
N VAL A 306 -10.95 0.06 5.44
CA VAL A 306 -11.40 -0.09 4.05
C VAL A 306 -11.49 -1.57 3.70
N GLY A 307 -12.65 -1.99 3.18
CA GLY A 307 -12.89 -3.37 2.78
C GLY A 307 -13.84 -3.45 1.60
N VAL A 308 -14.23 -4.66 1.22
CA VAL A 308 -15.40 -4.85 0.37
C VAL A 308 -16.67 -4.72 1.23
N PRO A 309 -17.84 -4.34 0.66
CA PRO A 309 -19.07 -4.15 1.44
C PRO A 309 -19.44 -5.33 2.35
N LEU A 310 -19.16 -6.56 1.92
CA LEU A 310 -19.41 -7.77 2.72
C LEU A 310 -18.64 -7.76 4.05
N MET A 311 -17.39 -7.34 4.06
CA MET A 311 -16.56 -7.32 5.28
C MET A 311 -17.18 -6.45 6.38
N SER A 312 -17.61 -5.24 6.05
CA SER A 312 -18.28 -4.39 7.02
C SER A 312 -19.65 -4.95 7.42
N MET A 313 -20.39 -5.64 6.53
CA MET A 313 -21.62 -6.34 6.91
C MET A 313 -21.38 -7.45 7.93
N GLU A 314 -20.34 -8.26 7.74
CA GLU A 314 -19.96 -9.32 8.66
C GLU A 314 -19.61 -8.78 10.05
N ILE A 315 -18.88 -7.64 10.12
CA ILE A 315 -18.60 -6.94 11.38
C ILE A 315 -19.92 -6.55 12.08
N TYR A 316 -20.80 -5.79 11.41
CA TYR A 316 -22.04 -5.27 12.03
C TYR A 316 -23.08 -6.33 12.35
N SER A 317 -23.03 -7.47 11.67
CA SER A 317 -23.94 -8.59 11.91
C SER A 317 -23.34 -9.66 12.83
N HIS A 318 -22.11 -9.46 13.31
CA HIS A 318 -21.43 -10.45 14.12
C HIS A 318 -22.09 -10.61 15.50
N PRO A 319 -22.31 -11.85 15.98
CA PRO A 319 -22.94 -12.08 17.31
C PRO A 319 -22.17 -11.44 18.48
N HIS A 320 -20.89 -11.22 18.32
CA HIS A 320 -20.02 -10.62 19.34
C HIS A 320 -19.73 -9.13 19.10
N PHE A 321 -20.48 -8.46 18.21
CA PHE A 321 -20.24 -7.04 17.88
C PHE A 321 -20.16 -6.16 19.15
N ASP A 322 -21.09 -6.33 20.08
CA ASP A 322 -21.18 -5.52 21.29
C ASP A 322 -20.12 -5.86 22.36
N LYS A 323 -19.23 -6.84 22.10
CA LYS A 323 -18.12 -7.18 23.00
C LYS A 323 -16.88 -6.32 22.78
N TYR A 324 -16.78 -5.62 21.65
CA TYR A 324 -15.60 -4.88 21.25
C TYR A 324 -15.88 -3.38 21.17
N ASP A 325 -14.92 -2.56 21.61
CA ASP A 325 -14.98 -1.10 21.43
C ASP A 325 -14.48 -0.72 20.02
N LEU A 326 -15.41 -0.45 19.12
CA LEU A 326 -15.11 -0.02 17.76
C LEU A 326 -15.15 1.52 17.59
N SER A 327 -15.28 2.29 18.68
CA SER A 327 -15.47 3.75 18.65
C SER A 327 -14.33 4.52 18.02
N SER A 328 -13.13 3.93 17.98
CA SER A 328 -11.97 4.54 17.28
C SER A 328 -12.12 4.57 15.77
N CYS A 329 -12.93 3.65 15.19
CA CYS A 329 -13.06 3.50 13.75
C CYS A 329 -14.06 4.53 13.18
N VAL A 330 -13.61 5.77 13.02
CA VAL A 330 -14.44 6.90 12.56
C VAL A 330 -14.71 6.88 11.05
N THR A 331 -13.99 6.07 10.29
CA THR A 331 -14.17 5.96 8.85
C THR A 331 -14.24 4.50 8.42
N MET A 332 -15.37 4.11 7.81
CA MET A 332 -15.54 2.82 7.15
C MET A 332 -15.79 2.99 5.64
N ALA A 333 -14.70 2.95 4.88
CA ALA A 333 -14.76 3.00 3.43
C ALA A 333 -15.05 1.62 2.83
N ALA A 334 -15.66 1.58 1.66
CA ALA A 334 -15.81 0.37 0.87
C ALA A 334 -15.43 0.60 -0.59
N GLY A 335 -14.79 -0.40 -1.18
CA GLY A 335 -14.39 -0.42 -2.58
C GLY A 335 -14.57 -1.81 -3.19
N GLY A 336 -14.35 -1.92 -4.49
CA GLY A 336 -14.37 -3.20 -5.21
C GLY A 336 -15.76 -3.77 -5.53
N ALA A 337 -16.84 -3.24 -4.93
CA ALA A 337 -18.23 -3.62 -5.22
C ALA A 337 -19.20 -2.49 -4.86
N PRO A 338 -20.41 -2.43 -5.48
CA PRO A 338 -21.45 -1.51 -5.05
C PRO A 338 -21.88 -1.77 -3.60
N ARG A 339 -22.07 -0.68 -2.84
CA ARG A 339 -22.61 -0.77 -1.48
C ARG A 339 -24.12 -0.64 -1.51
N PRO A 340 -24.90 -1.64 -1.05
CA PRO A 340 -26.36 -1.54 -0.98
C PRO A 340 -26.81 -0.43 -0.02
N VAL A 341 -27.91 0.26 -0.34
CA VAL A 341 -28.46 1.36 0.49
C VAL A 341 -28.79 0.87 1.91
N GLU A 342 -29.38 -0.30 2.05
CA GLU A 342 -29.69 -0.93 3.34
C GLU A 342 -28.43 -1.11 4.21
N HIS A 343 -27.28 -1.38 3.57
CA HIS A 343 -26.00 -1.50 4.25
C HIS A 343 -25.58 -0.16 4.89
N VAL A 344 -25.69 0.93 4.12
CA VAL A 344 -25.38 2.28 4.62
C VAL A 344 -26.28 2.62 5.82
N ARG A 345 -27.57 2.29 5.74
CA ARG A 345 -28.53 2.51 6.83
C ARG A 345 -28.13 1.77 8.10
N ARG A 346 -27.77 0.49 8.01
CA ARG A 346 -27.34 -0.31 9.17
C ARG A 346 -26.04 0.19 9.80
N ILE A 347 -25.08 0.62 8.98
CA ILE A 347 -23.85 1.23 9.47
C ILE A 347 -24.18 2.47 10.30
N LYS A 348 -25.02 3.37 9.75
CA LYS A 348 -25.44 4.60 10.42
C LYS A 348 -26.17 4.31 11.75
N GLU A 349 -27.04 3.31 11.80
CA GLU A 349 -27.76 2.89 13.01
C GLU A 349 -26.82 2.39 14.11
N LYS A 350 -25.73 1.69 13.74
CA LYS A 350 -24.78 1.09 14.68
C LYS A 350 -23.67 2.04 15.12
N MET A 351 -23.19 2.91 14.23
CA MET A 351 -22.08 3.83 14.51
C MET A 351 -22.54 5.26 14.82
N GLY A 352 -23.84 5.57 14.63
CA GLY A 352 -24.34 6.94 14.71
C GLY A 352 -24.04 7.77 13.45
N ASP A 353 -24.38 9.06 13.51
CA ASP A 353 -24.07 10.04 12.46
C ASP A 353 -22.58 10.46 12.55
N GLY A 354 -21.64 9.54 12.30
CA GLY A 354 -20.20 9.79 12.33
C GLY A 354 -19.73 10.77 11.24
#